data_812912f4e2102b43ba083c31cbc84cf9
#
_entry.id   812912f4e2102b43ba083c31cbc84cf9
#
_cell.length_a   1.000
_cell.length_b   1.000
_cell.length_c   1.000
_cell.angle_alpha   90.00
_cell.angle_beta   90.00
_cell.angle_gamma   90.00
#
_symmetry.space_group_name_H-M   'P 1'
#
loop_
_entity.id
_entity.type
_entity.pdbx_description
1 polymer ?
#
loop_
_entity_poly.entity_id
_entity_poly.type
_entity_poly.pdbx_seq_one_letter_code
_entity_poly.pdbx_strand_id
1 'polypeptide(L)'
;MLGSVAEQIAAIDELIALAQRRIRVFDQDLSQTGWNQATRVERLSAFLRGTRGRRLDIIVHDTAYLETACPRMLNLLRNYSHAMTIYRTGPEAKVATDPLLIVDDRHYLHRFHVDQPRATMGIEQPEQTRLFANRYEEIWATGEPGINATVLGL
;
A
#
# COMPACT_ATOMS: atom_id res chain seq x y z
N MET A 1 -3.95 -6.82 -18.30
CA MET A 1 -4.51 -5.44 -18.24
C MET A 1 -5.82 -5.46 -17.46
N LEU A 2 -5.93 -4.63 -16.44
CA LEU A 2 -7.14 -4.48 -15.66
C LEU A 2 -7.87 -3.20 -16.11
N GLY A 3 -9.19 -3.29 -16.26
CA GLY A 3 -9.98 -2.18 -16.82
C GLY A 3 -10.98 -1.56 -15.86
N SER A 4 -11.12 -2.07 -14.64
CA SER A 4 -12.08 -1.54 -13.67
C SER A 4 -11.51 -1.51 -12.26
N VAL A 5 -12.14 -0.71 -11.40
CA VAL A 5 -11.77 -0.65 -9.98
C VAL A 5 -12.06 -2.00 -9.29
N ALA A 6 -13.17 -2.65 -9.66
CA ALA A 6 -13.50 -3.96 -9.11
C ALA A 6 -12.42 -5.01 -9.42
N GLU A 7 -11.89 -5.00 -10.64
CA GLU A 7 -10.78 -5.88 -11.00
C GLU A 7 -9.52 -5.56 -10.20
N GLN A 8 -9.26 -4.28 -9.93
CA GLN A 8 -8.12 -3.89 -9.11
C GLN A 8 -8.27 -4.33 -7.65
N ILE A 9 -9.47 -4.22 -7.08
CA ILE A 9 -9.73 -4.68 -5.72
C ILE A 9 -9.42 -6.17 -5.62
N ALA A 10 -9.90 -6.97 -6.57
CA ALA A 10 -9.63 -8.41 -6.61
C ALA A 10 -8.14 -8.71 -6.79
N ALA A 11 -7.46 -7.97 -7.66
CA ALA A 11 -6.03 -8.13 -7.90
C ALA A 11 -5.20 -7.81 -6.65
N ILE A 12 -5.55 -6.75 -5.94
CA ILE A 12 -4.88 -6.39 -4.68
C ILE A 12 -4.99 -7.53 -3.68
N ASP A 13 -6.19 -8.09 -3.50
CA ASP A 13 -6.39 -9.20 -2.59
C ASP A 13 -5.58 -10.43 -2.99
N GLU A 14 -5.51 -10.72 -4.30
CA GLU A 14 -4.71 -11.81 -4.82
C GLU A 14 -3.23 -11.61 -4.51
N LEU A 15 -2.71 -10.42 -4.75
CA LEU A 15 -1.29 -10.13 -4.50
C LEU A 15 -0.95 -10.15 -3.01
N ILE A 16 -1.82 -9.63 -2.16
CA ILE A 16 -1.61 -9.68 -0.71
C ILE A 16 -1.55 -11.14 -0.23
N ALA A 17 -2.39 -12.01 -0.80
CA ALA A 17 -2.38 -13.43 -0.45
C ALA A 17 -1.06 -14.12 -0.77
N LEU A 18 -0.29 -13.60 -1.73
CA LEU A 18 1.02 -14.13 -2.09
C LEU A 18 2.16 -13.60 -1.20
N ALA A 19 1.91 -12.57 -0.42
CA ALA A 19 2.96 -11.85 0.31
C ALA A 19 3.63 -12.75 1.36
N GLN A 20 4.96 -12.77 1.36
CA GLN A 20 5.77 -13.53 2.30
C GLN A 20 6.71 -12.66 3.12
N ARG A 21 7.14 -11.52 2.62
CA ARG A 21 8.16 -10.70 3.24
C ARG A 21 7.80 -9.23 3.37
N ARG A 22 7.27 -8.61 2.30
CA ARG A 22 7.13 -7.16 2.26
C ARG A 22 5.98 -6.74 1.35
N ILE A 23 5.16 -5.83 1.85
CA ILE A 23 4.11 -5.17 1.06
C ILE A 23 4.38 -3.67 1.07
N ARG A 24 4.45 -3.05 -0.11
CA ARG A 24 4.66 -1.60 -0.27
C ARG A 24 3.54 -1.02 -1.09
N VAL A 25 2.95 0.06 -0.61
CA VAL A 25 1.78 0.70 -1.22
C VAL A 25 2.04 2.19 -1.39
N PHE A 26 1.81 2.69 -2.59
CA PHE A 26 1.72 4.13 -2.86
C PHE A 26 0.37 4.42 -3.49
N ASP A 27 -0.35 5.42 -2.97
CA ASP A 27 -1.64 5.83 -3.50
C ASP A 27 -1.88 7.30 -3.18
N GLN A 28 -2.91 7.88 -3.78
CA GLN A 28 -3.37 9.22 -3.45
C GLN A 28 -3.81 9.29 -1.98
N ASP A 29 -4.77 8.41 -1.58
CA ASP A 29 -5.32 8.44 -0.22
C ASP A 29 -5.94 7.10 0.22
N LEU A 30 -5.84 6.04 -0.58
CA LEU A 30 -6.42 4.71 -0.35
C LEU A 30 -7.95 4.64 -0.39
N SER A 31 -8.63 5.66 -0.90
CA SER A 31 -10.09 5.72 -0.84
C SER A 31 -10.81 4.85 -1.87
N GLN A 32 -10.14 4.42 -2.94
CA GLN A 32 -10.82 3.85 -4.11
C GLN A 32 -10.82 2.33 -4.17
N THR A 33 -9.91 1.65 -3.48
CA THR A 33 -9.68 0.22 -3.71
C THR A 33 -9.85 -0.67 -2.48
N GLY A 34 -10.71 -0.26 -1.55
CA GLY A 34 -11.21 -1.15 -0.50
C GLY A 34 -10.25 -1.44 0.65
N TRP A 35 -9.38 -0.51 1.00
CA TRP A 35 -8.36 -0.75 2.01
C TRP A 35 -8.89 -0.88 3.44
N ASN A 36 -10.11 -0.37 3.72
CA ASN A 36 -10.71 -0.54 5.05
C ASN A 36 -11.67 -1.72 5.15
N GLN A 37 -11.76 -2.58 4.13
CA GLN A 37 -12.61 -3.77 4.20
C GLN A 37 -12.08 -4.74 5.25
N ALA A 38 -13.01 -5.32 6.03
CA ALA A 38 -12.65 -6.21 7.13
C ALA A 38 -11.81 -7.41 6.66
N THR A 39 -12.18 -8.02 5.55
CA THR A 39 -11.47 -9.19 5.02
C THR A 39 -10.04 -8.84 4.61
N ARG A 40 -9.83 -7.68 3.99
CA ARG A 40 -8.49 -7.26 3.61
C ARG A 40 -7.63 -6.99 4.83
N VAL A 41 -8.16 -6.26 5.81
CA VAL A 41 -7.41 -5.95 7.01
C VAL A 41 -7.08 -7.22 7.80
N GLU A 42 -7.98 -8.21 7.82
CA GLU A 42 -7.66 -9.51 8.41
C GLU A 42 -6.48 -10.19 7.73
N ARG A 43 -6.42 -10.14 6.40
CA ARG A 43 -5.30 -10.73 5.65
C ARG A 43 -4.00 -10.00 5.92
N LEU A 44 -4.04 -8.67 5.99
CA LEU A 44 -2.87 -7.88 6.36
C LEU A 44 -2.41 -8.19 7.78
N SER A 45 -3.35 -8.33 8.70
CA SER A 45 -3.04 -8.71 10.08
C SER A 45 -2.38 -10.09 10.14
N ALA A 46 -2.92 -11.07 9.43
CA ALA A 46 -2.34 -12.41 9.35
C ALA A 46 -0.93 -12.38 8.76
N PHE A 47 -0.71 -11.57 7.74
CA PHE A 47 0.62 -11.38 7.15
C PHE A 47 1.59 -10.81 8.20
N LEU A 48 1.20 -9.77 8.91
CA LEU A 48 2.08 -9.11 9.90
C LEU A 48 2.34 -9.97 11.13
N ARG A 49 1.41 -10.86 11.50
CA ARG A 49 1.59 -11.80 12.60
C ARG A 49 2.55 -12.95 12.24
N GLY A 50 2.88 -13.11 10.98
CA GLY A 50 3.68 -14.23 10.52
C GLY A 50 5.14 -14.16 10.94
N THR A 51 6.01 -14.52 10.04
CA THR A 51 7.45 -14.56 10.29
C THR A 51 7.98 -13.18 10.67
N ARG A 52 8.94 -13.15 11.60
CA ARG A 52 9.62 -11.92 12.01
C ARG A 52 10.24 -11.21 10.79
N GLY A 53 10.19 -9.89 10.77
CA GLY A 53 10.78 -9.11 9.70
C GLY A 53 9.82 -8.74 8.56
N ARG A 54 8.60 -9.24 8.59
CA ARG A 54 7.59 -8.83 7.62
C ARG A 54 7.20 -7.37 7.83
N ARG A 55 6.99 -6.66 6.72
CA ARG A 55 6.68 -5.23 6.77
C ARG A 55 5.57 -4.86 5.82
N LEU A 56 4.75 -3.89 6.25
CA LEU A 56 3.77 -3.19 5.42
C LEU A 56 4.11 -1.70 5.47
N ASP A 57 4.55 -1.15 4.35
CA ASP A 57 4.89 0.27 4.24
C ASP A 57 3.94 0.93 3.26
N ILE A 58 3.24 1.95 3.74
CA ILE A 58 2.26 2.71 2.96
C ILE A 58 2.72 4.16 2.88
N ILE A 59 2.65 4.75 1.69
CA ILE A 59 2.86 6.19 1.52
C ILE A 59 1.73 6.76 0.66
N VAL A 60 1.13 7.84 1.11
CA VAL A 60 0.00 8.50 0.45
C VAL A 60 0.25 10.00 0.34
N HIS A 61 -0.40 10.64 -0.61
CA HIS A 61 -0.35 12.10 -0.71
C HIS A 61 -1.13 12.76 0.41
N ASP A 62 -2.26 12.16 0.82
CA ASP A 62 -3.18 12.73 1.79
C ASP A 62 -3.63 11.64 2.76
N THR A 63 -3.49 11.89 4.05
CA THR A 63 -3.85 10.95 5.11
C THR A 63 -5.26 11.15 5.65
N ALA A 64 -6.00 12.17 5.20
CA ALA A 64 -7.30 12.51 5.76
C ALA A 64 -8.32 11.37 5.68
N TYR A 65 -8.38 10.67 4.55
CA TYR A 65 -9.29 9.54 4.39
C TYR A 65 -8.97 8.41 5.38
N LEU A 66 -7.69 8.09 5.53
CA LEU A 66 -7.26 7.08 6.51
C LEU A 66 -7.65 7.47 7.92
N GLU A 67 -7.44 8.72 8.29
CA GLU A 67 -7.70 9.21 9.65
C GLU A 67 -9.20 9.25 9.98
N THR A 68 -10.05 9.53 8.99
CA THR A 68 -11.47 9.73 9.22
C THR A 68 -12.35 8.54 8.85
N ALA A 69 -11.94 7.71 7.89
CA ALA A 69 -12.79 6.68 7.31
C ALA A 69 -12.22 5.26 7.40
N CYS A 70 -11.01 5.07 7.92
CA CYS A 70 -10.36 3.76 7.93
C CYS A 70 -10.00 3.29 9.35
N PRO A 71 -10.98 3.13 10.26
CA PRO A 71 -10.66 2.73 11.64
C PRO A 71 -9.96 1.38 11.71
N ARG A 72 -10.27 0.45 10.79
CA ARG A 72 -9.62 -0.87 10.78
C ARG A 72 -8.14 -0.75 10.42
N MET A 73 -7.79 0.12 9.46
CA MET A 73 -6.39 0.35 9.10
C MET A 73 -5.62 1.05 10.22
N LEU A 74 -6.25 1.99 10.91
CA LEU A 74 -5.62 2.67 12.06
C LEU A 74 -5.39 1.69 13.21
N ASN A 75 -6.34 0.80 13.44
CA ASN A 75 -6.20 -0.24 14.46
C ASN A 75 -5.07 -1.22 14.10
N LEU A 76 -4.96 -1.56 12.81
CA LEU A 76 -3.86 -2.39 12.33
C LEU A 76 -2.51 -1.72 12.62
N LEU A 77 -2.38 -0.44 12.30
CA LEU A 77 -1.17 0.33 12.58
C LEU A 77 -0.83 0.33 14.08
N ARG A 78 -1.84 0.53 14.92
CA ARG A 78 -1.66 0.53 16.37
C ARG A 78 -1.14 -0.82 16.86
N ASN A 79 -1.70 -1.92 16.36
CA ASN A 79 -1.34 -3.26 16.79
C ASN A 79 0.01 -3.73 16.26
N TYR A 80 0.44 -3.20 15.11
CA TYR A 80 1.67 -3.64 14.43
C TYR A 80 2.62 -2.49 14.13
N SER A 81 2.71 -1.52 15.03
CA SER A 81 3.51 -0.31 14.82
C SER A 81 4.99 -0.57 14.56
N HIS A 82 5.50 -1.72 15.00
CA HIS A 82 6.89 -2.12 14.77
C HIS A 82 7.13 -2.66 13.35
N ALA A 83 6.05 -3.02 12.64
CA ALA A 83 6.13 -3.66 11.32
C ALA A 83 5.33 -2.92 10.24
N MET A 84 4.67 -1.85 10.59
CA MET A 84 3.83 -1.08 9.68
C MET A 84 4.12 0.41 9.78
N THR A 85 4.23 1.07 8.64
CA THR A 85 4.47 2.51 8.57
C THR A 85 3.50 3.15 7.59
N ILE A 86 2.95 4.29 7.96
CA ILE A 86 2.15 5.13 7.04
C ILE A 86 2.84 6.49 6.95
N TYR A 87 3.40 6.76 5.77
CA TYR A 87 4.08 8.01 5.45
C TYR A 87 3.20 8.89 4.57
N ARG A 88 3.55 10.16 4.52
CA ARG A 88 2.97 11.13 3.61
C ARG A 88 4.06 11.59 2.65
N THR A 89 3.71 11.78 1.38
CA THR A 89 4.67 12.23 0.37
C THR A 89 5.17 13.64 0.68
N GLY A 90 6.45 13.88 0.41
CA GLY A 90 7.01 15.21 0.42
C GLY A 90 6.66 15.97 -0.87
N PRO A 91 7.02 17.29 -0.93
CA PRO A 91 6.67 18.10 -2.10
C PRO A 91 7.17 17.55 -3.43
N GLU A 92 8.34 16.91 -3.44
CA GLU A 92 8.97 16.39 -4.66
C GLU A 92 8.15 15.29 -5.30
N ALA A 93 7.47 14.47 -4.49
CA ALA A 93 6.71 13.32 -4.99
C ALA A 93 5.23 13.63 -5.24
N LYS A 94 4.75 14.84 -4.94
CA LYS A 94 3.34 15.19 -5.12
C LYS A 94 2.87 15.10 -6.57
N VAL A 95 3.78 15.17 -7.52
CA VAL A 95 3.46 15.06 -8.95
C VAL A 95 3.17 13.62 -9.39
N ALA A 96 3.52 12.63 -8.59
CA ALA A 96 3.24 11.22 -8.93
C ALA A 96 1.74 10.94 -8.78
N THR A 97 1.13 10.41 -9.85
CA THR A 97 -0.32 10.17 -9.91
C THR A 97 -0.64 8.70 -10.21
N ASP A 98 0.34 7.84 -10.22
CA ASP A 98 0.20 6.43 -10.59
C ASP A 98 0.35 5.52 -9.36
N PRO A 99 -0.76 5.06 -8.77
CA PRO A 99 -0.70 4.16 -7.62
C PRO A 99 0.09 2.88 -7.89
N LEU A 100 0.80 2.42 -6.86
CA LEU A 100 1.64 1.23 -6.92
C LEU A 100 1.35 0.30 -5.74
N LEU A 101 1.35 -1.00 -6.02
CA LEU A 101 1.42 -2.04 -5.01
C LEU A 101 2.57 -2.96 -5.39
N ILE A 102 3.48 -3.22 -4.47
CA ILE A 102 4.65 -4.07 -4.71
C ILE A 102 4.71 -5.11 -3.60
N VAL A 103 4.73 -6.38 -3.99
CA VAL A 103 4.76 -7.51 -3.07
C VAL A 103 6.02 -8.32 -3.29
N ASP A 104 6.87 -8.42 -2.28
CA ASP A 104 8.07 -9.28 -2.23
C ASP A 104 9.08 -9.03 -3.35
N ASP A 105 9.11 -7.86 -3.94
CA ASP A 105 9.97 -7.55 -5.09
C ASP A 105 9.74 -8.49 -6.30
N ARG A 106 8.61 -9.20 -6.33
CA ARG A 106 8.29 -10.21 -7.35
C ARG A 106 6.96 -9.97 -8.04
N HIS A 107 6.06 -9.26 -7.38
CA HIS A 107 4.69 -9.06 -7.85
C HIS A 107 4.35 -7.58 -7.78
N TYR A 108 3.56 -7.10 -8.73
CA TYR A 108 3.20 -5.68 -8.74
C TYR A 108 1.79 -5.46 -9.29
N LEU A 109 1.21 -4.33 -8.90
CA LEU A 109 0.05 -3.71 -9.53
C LEU A 109 0.40 -2.25 -9.77
N HIS A 110 0.30 -1.81 -11.02
CA HIS A 110 0.56 -0.44 -11.41
C HIS A 110 -0.67 0.16 -12.09
N ARG A 111 -1.31 1.10 -11.43
CA ARG A 111 -2.42 1.88 -11.99
C ARG A 111 -1.82 3.06 -12.72
N PHE A 112 -2.23 3.29 -13.97
CA PHE A 112 -1.58 4.31 -14.80
C PHE A 112 -1.84 5.73 -14.32
N HIS A 113 -3.02 5.99 -13.78
CA HIS A 113 -3.37 7.29 -13.23
C HIS A 113 -4.51 7.12 -12.21
N VAL A 114 -4.45 7.88 -11.12
CA VAL A 114 -5.44 7.77 -10.03
C VAL A 114 -6.87 8.06 -10.49
N ASP A 115 -7.05 8.87 -11.53
CA ASP A 115 -8.38 9.23 -12.06
C ASP A 115 -8.90 8.24 -13.09
N GLN A 116 -8.14 7.20 -13.43
CA GLN A 116 -8.54 6.21 -14.43
C GLN A 116 -8.46 4.80 -13.85
N PRO A 117 -9.37 3.90 -14.26
CA PRO A 117 -9.39 2.55 -13.69
C PRO A 117 -8.38 1.59 -14.30
N ARG A 118 -7.61 2.00 -15.29
CA ARG A 118 -6.70 1.11 -16.02
C ARG A 118 -5.42 0.84 -15.24
N ALA A 119 -5.05 -0.44 -15.19
CA ALA A 119 -3.86 -0.89 -14.49
C ALA A 119 -3.27 -2.13 -15.13
N THR A 120 -2.00 -2.40 -14.82
CA THR A 120 -1.36 -3.68 -15.14
C THR A 120 -0.93 -4.36 -13.85
N MET A 121 -0.87 -5.69 -13.88
CA MET A 121 -0.31 -6.46 -12.78
C MET A 121 0.61 -7.54 -13.31
N GLY A 122 1.58 -7.93 -12.50
CA GLY A 122 2.48 -9.02 -12.79
C GLY A 122 2.68 -9.89 -11.57
N ILE A 123 2.65 -11.20 -11.77
CA ILE A 123 2.93 -12.21 -10.73
C ILE A 123 4.16 -12.98 -11.17
N GLU A 124 5.13 -13.14 -10.25
CA GLU A 124 6.43 -13.76 -10.55
C GLU A 124 7.13 -13.06 -11.72
N GLN A 125 7.23 -11.73 -11.62
CA GLN A 125 7.89 -10.89 -12.61
C GLN A 125 8.91 -9.97 -11.94
N PRO A 126 10.03 -10.52 -11.44
CA PRO A 126 10.96 -9.73 -10.65
C PRO A 126 11.64 -8.60 -11.42
N GLU A 127 11.88 -8.76 -12.72
CA GLU A 127 12.52 -7.71 -13.51
C GLU A 127 11.62 -6.48 -13.65
N GLN A 128 10.35 -6.69 -14.00
CA GLN A 128 9.39 -5.60 -14.11
C GLN A 128 9.10 -4.97 -12.75
N THR A 129 8.95 -5.81 -11.73
CA THR A 129 8.69 -5.35 -10.36
C THR A 129 9.81 -4.45 -9.87
N ARG A 130 11.07 -4.72 -10.22
CA ARG A 130 12.21 -3.90 -9.81
C ARG A 130 12.07 -2.45 -10.29
N LEU A 131 11.57 -2.24 -11.49
CA LEU A 131 11.36 -0.89 -12.01
C LEU A 131 10.37 -0.10 -11.15
N PHE A 132 9.27 -0.74 -10.77
CA PHE A 132 8.27 -0.12 -9.90
C PHE A 132 8.78 0.02 -8.47
N ALA A 133 9.56 -0.93 -7.98
CA ALA A 133 10.17 -0.82 -6.67
C ALA A 133 11.13 0.36 -6.58
N ASN A 134 11.91 0.60 -7.62
CA ASN A 134 12.81 1.75 -7.68
C ASN A 134 12.02 3.06 -7.65
N ARG A 135 10.92 3.13 -8.40
CA ARG A 135 10.04 4.29 -8.38
C ARG A 135 9.43 4.52 -6.99
N TYR A 136 8.99 3.45 -6.36
CA TYR A 136 8.46 3.54 -5.00
C TYR A 136 9.52 4.08 -4.03
N GLU A 137 10.75 3.58 -4.09
CA GLU A 137 11.80 4.04 -3.22
C GLU A 137 12.13 5.53 -3.43
N GLU A 138 12.04 6.03 -4.65
CA GLU A 138 12.21 7.46 -4.93
C GLU A 138 11.11 8.29 -4.25
N ILE A 139 9.87 7.82 -4.32
CA ILE A 139 8.73 8.48 -3.67
C ILE A 139 8.89 8.42 -2.14
N TRP A 140 9.29 7.28 -1.62
CA TRP A 140 9.48 7.06 -0.19
C TRP A 140 10.60 7.94 0.38
N ALA A 141 11.69 8.08 -0.37
CA ALA A 141 12.90 8.76 0.11
C ALA A 141 12.65 10.22 0.52
N THR A 142 11.69 10.89 -0.09
CA THR A 142 11.34 12.28 0.23
C THR A 142 10.10 12.38 1.12
N GLY A 143 9.58 11.24 1.57
CA GLY A 143 8.40 11.18 2.43
C GLY A 143 8.69 11.54 3.88
N GLU A 144 7.62 11.77 4.61
CA GLU A 144 7.68 12.12 6.04
C GLU A 144 6.61 11.35 6.80
N PRO A 145 6.71 11.23 8.13
CA PRO A 145 5.68 10.54 8.90
C PRO A 145 4.30 11.14 8.65
N GLY A 146 3.35 10.28 8.28
CA GLY A 146 1.98 10.67 8.01
C GLY A 146 1.08 10.41 9.21
N ILE A 147 0.98 9.15 9.63
CA ILE A 147 0.20 8.75 10.80
C ILE A 147 1.12 8.01 11.75
N ASN A 148 1.16 8.49 13.00
CA ASN A 148 2.02 7.92 14.02
C ASN A 148 1.19 7.06 14.98
N ALA A 149 1.56 5.81 15.15
CA ALA A 149 0.88 4.87 16.03
C ALA A 149 0.87 5.34 17.50
N THR A 150 1.89 6.07 17.94
CA THR A 150 1.97 6.59 19.29
C THR A 150 0.85 7.60 19.57
N VAL A 151 0.53 8.44 18.60
CA VAL A 151 -0.58 9.40 18.73
C VAL A 151 -1.92 8.67 18.80
N LEU A 152 -2.08 7.59 18.02
CA LEU A 152 -3.31 6.79 18.01
C LEU A 152 -3.46 5.95 19.27
N GLY A 153 -2.36 5.58 19.90
CA GLY A 153 -2.33 4.66 21.04
C GLY A 153 -2.87 5.26 22.34
N LEU A 154 -3.21 6.50 22.31
CA LEU A 154 -3.79 7.16 23.47
C LEU A 154 -5.26 6.80 23.64
#